data_5c0528fdeb5482813f9ea0c298b12f40
#
_entry.id   5c0528fdeb5482813f9ea0c298b12f40
#
_cell.length_a   1.000
_cell.length_b   1.000
_cell.length_c   1.000
_cell.angle_alpha   90.00
_cell.angle_beta   90.00
_cell.angle_gamma   90.00
#
_symmetry.space_group_name_H-M   'P 1'
#
loop_
_entity.id
_entity.type
_entity.pdbx_description
1 polymer ?
#
loop_
_entity_poly.entity_id
_entity_poly.type
_entity_poly.pdbx_seq_one_letter_code
_entity_poly.pdbx_strand_id
1 'polypeptide(L)'
;HATSKIRKAEDLFDLHTKGFRGEALASIAAIAHVELKTKQDQEELGSHLIIEGSKFVSQEPAVLPKGTSFAVKNLFFNIPARRNFLKSETVEQRHIVDEFQRVAMAHPNIHFTMYHNGSEMFNLPISSPRFNQLTLNKLLIITNIFWRLLPTYLSYKFRCN
;
A
#
# COMPACT_ATOMS: atom_id res chain seq x y z
N HIS A 1 1.59 5.40 18.25
CA HIS A 1 2.88 4.76 18.51
C HIS A 1 2.72 3.64 19.55
N ALA A 2 1.93 2.61 19.24
CA ALA A 2 1.74 1.45 20.08
C ALA A 2 1.76 0.19 19.25
N THR A 3 2.29 -0.90 19.81
CA THR A 3 2.27 -2.22 19.18
C THR A 3 1.77 -3.26 20.15
N SER A 4 1.01 -4.23 19.67
CA SER A 4 0.60 -5.43 20.42
C SER A 4 1.61 -6.57 20.27
N LYS A 5 2.66 -6.39 19.44
CA LYS A 5 3.57 -7.47 19.01
C LYS A 5 4.79 -7.63 19.88
N ILE A 6 5.21 -6.58 20.58
CA ILE A 6 6.42 -6.57 21.41
C ILE A 6 6.08 -6.01 22.78
N ARG A 7 6.36 -6.77 23.82
CA ARG A 7 6.25 -6.36 25.23
C ARG A 7 7.59 -6.49 25.95
N LYS A 8 8.44 -7.44 25.53
CA LYS A 8 9.77 -7.72 26.07
C LYS A 8 10.78 -7.81 24.93
N ALA A 9 12.05 -7.68 25.23
CA ALA A 9 13.13 -7.76 24.24
C ALA A 9 13.17 -9.12 23.52
N GLU A 10 12.86 -10.20 24.23
CA GLU A 10 12.83 -11.56 23.69
C GLU A 10 11.79 -11.75 22.61
N ASP A 11 10.66 -11.00 22.64
CA ASP A 11 9.58 -11.07 21.65
C ASP A 11 10.07 -10.68 20.24
N LEU A 12 11.21 -9.99 20.14
CA LEU A 12 11.82 -9.65 18.85
C LEU A 12 12.27 -10.88 18.05
N PHE A 13 12.58 -11.97 18.73
CA PHE A 13 13.03 -13.22 18.09
C PHE A 13 11.88 -14.13 17.67
N ASP A 14 10.65 -13.84 18.11
CA ASP A 14 9.42 -14.60 17.80
C ASP A 14 8.41 -13.79 16.98
N LEU A 15 8.90 -12.89 16.14
CA LEU A 15 8.06 -12.07 15.27
C LEU A 15 7.63 -12.82 14.02
N HIS A 16 6.33 -13.09 13.90
CA HIS A 16 5.70 -13.69 12.72
C HIS A 16 4.99 -12.65 11.82
N THR A 17 5.08 -11.35 12.15
CA THR A 17 4.46 -10.27 11.37
C THR A 17 5.51 -9.30 10.84
N LYS A 18 5.30 -8.76 9.62
CA LYS A 18 6.22 -7.78 9.01
C LYS A 18 6.29 -6.48 9.79
N GLY A 19 5.15 -6.00 10.30
CA GLY A 19 5.09 -4.82 11.14
C GLY A 19 5.11 -5.18 12.62
N PHE A 20 5.96 -4.50 13.39
CA PHE A 20 6.11 -4.76 14.84
C PHE A 20 6.22 -3.50 15.70
N ARG A 21 6.50 -2.34 15.13
CA ARG A 21 6.67 -1.08 15.89
C ARG A 21 5.39 -0.30 16.13
N GLY A 22 4.36 -0.47 15.28
CA GLY A 22 3.13 0.31 15.35
C GLY A 22 3.30 1.78 14.96
N GLU A 23 4.32 2.10 14.17
CA GLU A 23 4.67 3.49 13.81
C GLU A 23 4.36 3.86 12.36
N ALA A 24 4.35 2.89 11.43
CA ALA A 24 4.24 3.18 10.01
C ALA A 24 2.95 3.93 9.65
N LEU A 25 1.80 3.43 10.09
CA LEU A 25 0.50 4.07 9.81
C LEU A 25 0.36 5.40 10.54
N ALA A 26 0.86 5.52 11.76
CA ALA A 26 0.87 6.77 12.51
C ALA A 26 1.71 7.84 11.81
N SER A 27 2.87 7.46 11.28
CA SER A 27 3.75 8.37 10.51
C SER A 27 3.10 8.81 9.19
N ILE A 28 2.42 7.91 8.49
CA ILE A 28 1.67 8.24 7.27
C ILE A 28 0.51 9.19 7.60
N ALA A 29 -0.28 8.86 8.64
CA ALA A 29 -1.41 9.68 9.05
C ALA A 29 -1.00 11.09 9.53
N ALA A 30 0.23 11.26 10.01
CA ALA A 30 0.75 12.56 10.41
C ALA A 30 0.94 13.54 9.23
N ILE A 31 1.15 13.02 8.02
CA ILE A 31 1.54 13.82 6.85
C ILE A 31 0.57 13.67 5.66
N ALA A 32 -0.52 12.97 5.84
CA ALA A 32 -1.50 12.68 4.78
C ALA A 32 -2.92 12.65 5.33
N HIS A 33 -3.89 12.64 4.42
CA HIS A 33 -5.27 12.27 4.71
C HIS A 33 -5.40 10.76 4.51
N VAL A 34 -5.77 10.04 5.56
CA VAL A 34 -5.90 8.58 5.55
C VAL A 34 -7.35 8.19 5.71
N GLU A 35 -7.83 7.37 4.80
CA GLU A 35 -9.16 6.76 4.86
C GLU A 35 -8.99 5.24 4.93
N LEU A 36 -9.51 4.63 5.98
CA LEU A 36 -9.50 3.20 6.20
C LEU A 36 -10.93 2.67 6.23
N LYS A 37 -11.21 1.67 5.42
CA LYS A 37 -12.45 0.91 5.41
C LYS A 37 -12.13 -0.55 5.63
N THR A 38 -12.69 -1.17 6.66
CA THR A 38 -12.40 -2.57 6.96
C THR A 38 -13.64 -3.29 7.47
N LYS A 39 -13.79 -4.55 7.07
CA LYS A 39 -14.86 -5.44 7.53
C LYS A 39 -14.34 -6.87 7.62
N GLN A 40 -14.59 -7.52 8.74
CA GLN A 40 -14.39 -8.96 8.90
C GLN A 40 -15.51 -9.76 8.23
N ASP A 41 -15.24 -11.03 7.92
CA ASP A 41 -16.19 -11.89 7.23
C ASP A 41 -17.48 -12.15 8.03
N GLN A 42 -17.33 -12.22 9.34
CA GLN A 42 -18.41 -12.58 10.27
C GLN A 42 -19.22 -11.36 10.77
N GLU A 43 -18.83 -10.15 10.42
CA GLU A 43 -19.49 -8.92 10.86
C GLU A 43 -20.50 -8.43 9.81
N GLU A 44 -21.63 -7.91 10.25
CA GLU A 44 -22.63 -7.28 9.37
C GLU A 44 -22.16 -5.92 8.88
N LEU A 45 -21.58 -5.12 9.79
CA LEU A 45 -21.08 -3.78 9.51
C LEU A 45 -19.55 -3.76 9.63
N GLY A 46 -18.92 -3.02 8.77
CA GLY A 46 -17.50 -2.70 8.89
C GLY A 46 -17.28 -1.34 9.56
N SER A 47 -16.03 -0.97 9.70
CA SER A 47 -15.61 0.33 10.24
C SER A 47 -15.05 1.20 9.13
N HIS A 48 -15.49 2.46 9.09
CA HIS A 48 -14.96 3.51 8.25
C HIS A 48 -14.29 4.57 9.13
N LEU A 49 -13.00 4.79 8.92
CA LEU A 49 -12.15 5.67 9.71
C LEU A 49 -11.48 6.70 8.81
N ILE A 50 -11.50 7.97 9.23
CA ILE A 50 -10.82 9.09 8.57
C ILE A 50 -9.88 9.76 9.56
N ILE A 51 -8.62 9.93 9.15
CA ILE A 51 -7.59 10.60 9.92
C ILE A 51 -6.89 11.63 9.02
N GLU A 52 -6.69 12.84 9.53
CA GLU A 52 -6.01 13.93 8.82
C GLU A 52 -4.96 14.57 9.72
N GLY A 53 -3.69 14.53 9.32
CA GLY A 53 -2.60 15.14 10.09
C GLY A 53 -2.55 14.66 11.55
N SER A 54 -2.68 13.36 11.79
CA SER A 54 -2.78 12.72 13.12
C SER A 54 -4.06 13.02 13.91
N LYS A 55 -5.02 13.73 13.36
CA LYS A 55 -6.30 14.01 14.04
C LYS A 55 -7.36 13.04 13.53
N PHE A 56 -8.07 12.41 14.45
CA PHE A 56 -9.26 11.63 14.13
C PHE A 56 -10.38 12.60 13.68
N VAL A 57 -10.87 12.39 12.46
CA VAL A 57 -11.97 13.16 11.88
C VAL A 57 -13.30 12.45 12.13
N SER A 58 -13.39 11.17 11.76
CA SER A 58 -14.56 10.35 12.00
C SER A 58 -14.21 8.87 12.14
N GLN A 59 -15.05 8.15 12.87
CA GLN A 59 -15.06 6.69 12.90
C GLN A 59 -16.52 6.25 12.98
N GLU A 60 -17.01 5.63 11.94
CA GLU A 60 -18.42 5.27 11.79
C GLU A 60 -18.58 3.83 11.31
N PRO A 61 -19.63 3.12 11.76
CA PRO A 61 -20.00 1.86 11.15
C PRO A 61 -20.48 2.09 9.71
N ALA A 62 -20.13 1.19 8.80
CA ALA A 62 -20.50 1.30 7.39
C ALA A 62 -20.79 -0.08 6.77
N VAL A 63 -21.70 -0.09 5.81
CA VAL A 63 -21.94 -1.28 4.98
C VAL A 63 -20.79 -1.38 3.96
N LEU A 64 -19.93 -2.38 4.13
CA LEU A 64 -18.71 -2.56 3.37
C LEU A 64 -18.60 -4.00 2.86
N PRO A 65 -17.93 -4.24 1.73
CA PRO A 65 -17.48 -5.57 1.37
C PRO A 65 -16.45 -6.09 2.37
N LYS A 66 -16.32 -7.39 2.51
CA LYS A 66 -15.25 -8.05 3.27
C LYS A 66 -13.87 -7.56 2.80
N GLY A 67 -12.97 -7.36 3.74
CA GLY A 67 -11.59 -6.97 3.48
C GLY A 67 -11.25 -5.58 4.00
N THR A 68 -10.09 -5.07 3.60
CA THR A 68 -9.58 -3.77 4.04
C THR A 68 -9.22 -2.92 2.84
N SER A 69 -9.70 -1.68 2.83
CA SER A 69 -9.32 -0.64 1.87
C SER A 69 -8.59 0.47 2.61
N PHE A 70 -7.43 0.83 2.13
CA PHE A 70 -6.59 1.86 2.71
C PHE A 70 -6.27 2.91 1.64
N ALA A 71 -6.70 4.14 1.85
CA ALA A 71 -6.42 5.25 0.94
C ALA A 71 -5.59 6.32 1.63
N VAL A 72 -4.46 6.65 1.02
CA VAL A 72 -3.58 7.75 1.44
C VAL A 72 -3.70 8.86 0.39
N LYS A 73 -4.19 10.03 0.82
CA LYS A 73 -4.47 11.16 -0.06
C LYS A 73 -3.70 12.39 0.42
N ASN A 74 -3.41 13.31 -0.49
CA ASN A 74 -2.79 14.60 -0.16
C ASN A 74 -1.49 14.47 0.64
N LEU A 75 -0.61 13.55 0.23
CA LEU A 75 0.68 13.34 0.89
C LEU A 75 1.46 14.65 1.02
N PHE A 76 2.00 14.91 2.22
CA PHE A 76 2.70 16.14 2.60
C PHE A 76 1.85 17.42 2.55
N PHE A 77 0.51 17.32 2.70
CA PHE A 77 -0.38 18.49 2.67
C PHE A 77 0.01 19.56 3.72
N ASN A 78 0.51 19.12 4.86
CA ASN A 78 0.92 19.97 5.99
C ASN A 78 2.45 20.23 6.06
N ILE A 79 3.22 19.74 5.10
CA ILE A 79 4.69 19.92 5.03
C ILE A 79 5.09 20.37 3.61
N PRO A 80 4.83 21.64 3.24
CA PRO A 80 5.09 22.13 1.88
C PRO A 80 6.53 21.93 1.43
N ALA A 81 7.51 22.10 2.32
CA ALA A 81 8.91 21.86 2.01
C ALA A 81 9.17 20.44 1.49
N ARG A 82 8.61 19.40 2.17
CA ARG A 82 8.75 18.01 1.70
C ARG A 82 8.02 17.76 0.39
N ARG A 83 6.87 18.37 0.19
CA ARG A 83 6.13 18.25 -1.07
C ARG A 83 6.95 18.77 -2.25
N ASN A 84 7.69 19.85 -2.09
CA ASN A 84 8.55 20.42 -3.12
C ASN A 84 9.79 19.55 -3.42
N PHE A 85 10.18 18.66 -2.52
CA PHE A 85 11.28 17.71 -2.72
C PHE A 85 10.85 16.39 -3.40
N LEU A 86 9.56 16.17 -3.63
CA LEU A 86 9.10 15.04 -4.43
C LEU A 86 9.73 15.13 -5.82
N LYS A 87 10.25 14.02 -6.29
CA LYS A 87 10.81 13.91 -7.62
C LYS A 87 9.71 13.94 -8.68
N SER A 88 10.08 13.81 -9.94
CA SER A 88 9.07 13.68 -10.99
C SER A 88 8.17 12.45 -10.77
N GLU A 89 6.92 12.53 -11.19
CA GLU A 89 5.95 11.43 -11.08
C GLU A 89 6.52 10.10 -11.59
N THR A 90 7.27 10.14 -12.68
CA THR A 90 7.92 8.95 -13.26
C THR A 90 8.92 8.30 -12.31
N VAL A 91 9.67 9.10 -11.56
CA VAL A 91 10.67 8.58 -10.60
C VAL A 91 9.97 7.99 -9.37
N GLU A 92 8.99 8.70 -8.83
CA GLU A 92 8.22 8.21 -7.68
C GLU A 92 7.45 6.93 -8.03
N GLN A 93 6.86 6.87 -9.21
CA GLN A 93 6.19 5.66 -9.68
C GLN A 93 7.15 4.48 -9.78
N ARG A 94 8.36 4.67 -10.29
CA ARG A 94 9.36 3.59 -10.33
C ARG A 94 9.63 3.03 -8.94
N HIS A 95 9.80 3.88 -7.94
CA HIS A 95 9.98 3.43 -6.56
C HIS A 95 8.79 2.63 -6.04
N ILE A 96 7.56 3.06 -6.35
CA ILE A 96 6.35 2.34 -5.97
C ILE A 96 6.28 0.97 -6.64
N VAL A 97 6.60 0.89 -7.93
CA VAL A 97 6.64 -0.39 -8.67
C VAL A 97 7.70 -1.32 -8.11
N ASP A 98 8.90 -0.81 -7.80
CA ASP A 98 9.98 -1.60 -7.21
C ASP A 98 9.56 -2.21 -5.86
N GLU A 99 8.90 -1.44 -4.99
CA GLU A 99 8.40 -1.95 -3.70
C GLU A 99 7.25 -2.94 -3.89
N PHE A 100 6.32 -2.68 -4.82
CA PHE A 100 5.26 -3.62 -5.16
C PHE A 100 5.83 -4.97 -5.60
N GLN A 101 6.83 -4.97 -6.49
CA GLN A 101 7.46 -6.19 -6.99
C GLN A 101 8.18 -6.96 -5.88
N ARG A 102 8.88 -6.25 -4.97
CA ARG A 102 9.54 -6.89 -3.80
C ARG A 102 8.53 -7.63 -2.93
N VAL A 103 7.39 -6.99 -2.64
CA VAL A 103 6.34 -7.60 -1.83
C VAL A 103 5.70 -8.78 -2.56
N ALA A 104 5.37 -8.64 -3.84
CA ALA A 104 4.75 -9.69 -4.62
C ALA A 104 5.65 -10.93 -4.78
N MET A 105 6.96 -10.73 -4.97
CA MET A 105 7.93 -11.83 -5.03
C MET A 105 8.07 -12.56 -3.69
N ALA A 106 7.99 -11.84 -2.57
CA ALA A 106 8.07 -12.44 -1.25
C ALA A 106 6.82 -13.24 -0.86
N HIS A 107 5.68 -13.02 -1.54
CA HIS A 107 4.38 -13.64 -1.23
C HIS A 107 3.70 -14.21 -2.48
N PRO A 108 4.28 -15.22 -3.13
CA PRO A 108 3.72 -15.79 -4.36
C PRO A 108 2.37 -16.49 -4.16
N ASN A 109 2.03 -16.80 -2.92
CA ASN A 109 0.76 -17.41 -2.50
C ASN A 109 -0.39 -16.40 -2.37
N ILE A 110 -0.16 -15.12 -2.70
CA ILE A 110 -1.18 -14.06 -2.68
C ILE A 110 -1.37 -13.54 -4.10
N HIS A 111 -2.62 -13.31 -4.47
CA HIS A 111 -2.94 -12.64 -5.73
C HIS A 111 -2.76 -11.12 -5.57
N PHE A 112 -1.89 -10.54 -6.37
CA PHE A 112 -1.64 -9.10 -6.39
C PHE A 112 -2.11 -8.46 -7.68
N THR A 113 -2.81 -7.34 -7.58
CA THR A 113 -3.11 -6.46 -8.71
C THR A 113 -2.65 -5.04 -8.41
N MET A 114 -2.13 -4.36 -9.42
CA MET A 114 -1.75 -2.95 -9.31
C MET A 114 -2.35 -2.16 -10.47
N TYR A 115 -2.99 -1.05 -10.11
CA TYR A 115 -3.58 -0.12 -11.07
C TYR A 115 -2.90 1.24 -10.95
N HIS A 116 -2.74 1.93 -12.08
CA HIS A 116 -2.30 3.30 -12.16
C HIS A 116 -3.27 4.09 -13.05
N ASN A 117 -3.86 5.14 -12.52
CA ASN A 117 -4.83 5.98 -13.24
C ASN A 117 -5.96 5.18 -13.91
N GLY A 118 -6.46 4.14 -13.21
CA GLY A 118 -7.51 3.26 -13.71
C GLY A 118 -7.05 2.16 -14.69
N SER A 119 -5.82 2.19 -15.15
CA SER A 119 -5.24 1.15 -16.01
C SER A 119 -4.54 0.07 -15.18
N GLU A 120 -4.78 -1.20 -15.51
CA GLU A 120 -4.10 -2.32 -14.87
C GLU A 120 -2.65 -2.39 -15.33
N MET A 121 -1.71 -2.27 -14.38
CA MET A 121 -0.28 -2.39 -14.64
C MET A 121 0.23 -3.81 -14.41
N PHE A 122 -0.23 -4.45 -13.33
CA PHE A 122 0.16 -5.79 -12.96
C PHE A 122 -1.06 -6.59 -12.50
N ASN A 123 -1.09 -7.86 -12.91
CA ASN A 123 -2.02 -8.86 -12.44
C ASN A 123 -1.23 -10.14 -12.22
N LEU A 124 -0.93 -10.45 -10.95
CA LEU A 124 -0.07 -11.54 -10.54
C LEU A 124 -0.92 -12.56 -9.77
N PRO A 125 -1.43 -13.59 -10.44
CA PRO A 125 -2.21 -14.63 -9.79
C PRO A 125 -1.35 -15.44 -8.83
N ILE A 126 -1.99 -16.15 -7.91
CA ILE A 126 -1.32 -17.11 -7.02
C ILE A 126 -0.51 -18.11 -7.86
N SER A 127 0.77 -18.23 -7.57
CA SER A 127 1.68 -19.05 -8.38
C SER A 127 2.92 -19.49 -7.60
N SER A 128 3.79 -20.24 -8.25
CA SER A 128 5.10 -20.56 -7.67
C SER A 128 6.04 -19.33 -7.72
N PRO A 129 7.01 -19.24 -6.80
CA PRO A 129 7.97 -18.11 -6.77
C PRO A 129 8.72 -17.93 -8.11
N ARG A 130 9.07 -19.02 -8.80
CA ARG A 130 9.76 -18.98 -10.09
C ARG A 130 8.90 -18.36 -11.20
N PHE A 131 7.60 -18.64 -11.19
CA PHE A 131 6.68 -18.11 -12.19
C PHE A 131 6.49 -16.61 -12.02
N ASN A 132 6.30 -16.13 -10.79
CA ASN A 132 6.20 -14.70 -10.51
C ASN A 132 7.47 -13.94 -10.89
N GLN A 133 8.65 -14.49 -10.62
CA GLN A 133 9.91 -13.88 -11.03
C GLN A 133 10.04 -13.77 -12.56
N LEU A 134 9.66 -14.81 -13.30
CA LEU A 134 9.68 -14.79 -14.77
C LEU A 134 8.68 -13.79 -15.34
N THR A 135 7.48 -13.71 -14.77
CA THR A 135 6.44 -12.79 -15.20
C THR A 135 6.86 -11.35 -14.92
N LEU A 136 7.41 -11.05 -13.74
CA LEU A 136 7.91 -9.74 -13.37
C LEU A 136 9.12 -9.33 -14.21
N ASN A 137 10.05 -10.23 -14.51
CA ASN A 137 11.19 -9.93 -15.38
C ASN A 137 10.76 -9.62 -16.82
N LYS A 138 9.78 -10.35 -17.38
CA LYS A 138 9.20 -10.04 -18.70
C LYS A 138 8.51 -8.67 -18.70
N LEU A 139 7.75 -8.36 -17.65
CA LEU A 139 7.08 -7.07 -17.51
C LEU A 139 8.08 -5.92 -17.30
N LEU A 140 9.18 -6.13 -16.57
CA LEU A 140 10.26 -5.14 -16.42
C LEU A 140 10.89 -4.77 -17.77
N ILE A 141 11.06 -5.70 -18.68
CA ILE A 141 11.58 -5.43 -20.03
C ILE A 141 10.56 -4.61 -20.83
N ILE A 142 9.28 -4.96 -20.75
CA ILE A 142 8.19 -4.26 -21.46
C ILE A 142 7.98 -2.86 -20.87
N THR A 143 7.98 -2.71 -19.54
CA THR A 143 7.79 -1.41 -18.88
C THR A 143 8.96 -0.46 -19.16
N ASN A 144 10.19 -0.90 -19.17
CA ASN A 144 11.34 -0.05 -19.53
C ASN A 144 11.25 0.52 -20.96
N ILE A 145 10.57 -0.18 -21.87
CA ILE A 145 10.31 0.30 -23.25
C ILE A 145 9.13 1.27 -23.26
N PHE A 146 8.07 1.00 -22.48
CA PHE A 146 6.82 1.78 -22.47
C PHE A 146 6.93 3.11 -21.69
N TRP A 147 7.81 3.18 -20.68
CA TRP A 147 7.98 4.33 -19.78
C TRP A 147 8.60 5.58 -20.43
N ARG A 148 9.13 5.45 -21.62
CA ARG A 148 9.62 6.61 -22.38
C ARG A 148 8.53 7.48 -22.99
N LEU A 149 7.23 7.11 -22.92
CA LEU A 149 6.19 7.68 -23.75
C LEU A 149 4.98 8.32 -23.04
N LEU A 150 4.84 8.31 -21.70
CA LEU A 150 3.62 8.83 -21.06
C LEU A 150 3.88 9.73 -19.85
N PRO A 151 3.42 10.99 -19.83
CA PRO A 151 3.28 11.81 -18.63
C PRO A 151 1.85 11.71 -18.08
N THR A 152 1.70 11.73 -16.74
CA THR A 152 0.60 12.28 -15.94
C THR A 152 -0.08 11.41 -14.87
N TYR A 153 -0.30 12.04 -13.72
CA TYR A 153 -1.17 11.80 -12.55
C TYR A 153 -1.07 10.47 -11.79
N LEU A 154 -0.67 10.59 -10.50
CA LEU A 154 -0.47 9.49 -9.54
C LEU A 154 -1.79 9.11 -8.82
N SER A 155 -2.46 8.05 -9.26
CA SER A 155 -3.48 7.35 -8.50
C SER A 155 -3.19 5.85 -8.51
N TYR A 156 -2.92 5.25 -7.34
CA TYR A 156 -2.68 3.82 -7.21
C TYR A 156 -3.77 3.15 -6.40
N LYS A 157 -4.24 2.02 -6.89
CA LYS A 157 -5.15 1.14 -6.17
C LYS A 157 -4.52 -0.25 -6.10
N PHE A 158 -4.29 -0.74 -4.89
CA PHE A 158 -3.81 -2.09 -4.65
C PHE A 158 -4.96 -2.95 -4.13
N ARG A 159 -5.03 -4.17 -4.61
CA ARG A 159 -5.96 -5.17 -4.13
C ARG A 159 -5.18 -6.45 -3.84
N CYS A 160 -5.32 -6.96 -2.60
CA CYS A 160 -4.87 -8.29 -2.19
C CYS A 160 -6.13 -9.12 -1.90
N ASN A 161 -6.25 -10.26 -2.50
CA ASN A 161 -7.29 -11.26 -2.23
C ASN A 161 -6.64 -12.55 -1.74
#